data_68b677ff4c562ab8193134fa303a391d
#
_entry.id   68b677ff4c562ab8193134fa303a391d
#
_cell.length_a   1.000
_cell.length_b   1.000
_cell.length_c   1.000
_cell.angle_alpha   90.00
_cell.angle_beta   90.00
_cell.angle_gamma   90.00
#
_symmetry.space_group_name_H-M   'P 1'
#
loop_
_entity.id
_entity.type
_entity.pdbx_description
1 polymer ?
#
loop_
_entity_poly.entity_id
_entity_poly.type
_entity_poly.pdbx_seq_one_letter_code
_entity_poly.pdbx_strand_id
1 'polypeptide(L)'
;AHLQHLDLHGRRVVDVGTGSGLLAIAASRLGASQVLAIDDDPDAIAAARENLDFNPGADVTLGTLDLRRATLRPFDVVLANLTGGLLVAAAPTVAALAAPGGRLVLSGFMESEQPALLSAFASCTIDERSQEDEWVCVTLSRSR
;
A
#
# COMPACT_ATOMS: atom_id res chain seq x y z
N ALA A 1 -7.85 7.01 -6.56
CA ALA A 1 -8.87 6.54 -7.50
C ALA A 1 -8.98 5.02 -7.51
N HIS A 2 -7.87 4.28 -7.60
CA HIS A 2 -7.92 2.80 -7.61
C HIS A 2 -8.51 2.19 -6.34
N LEU A 3 -8.32 2.85 -5.20
CA LEU A 3 -8.82 2.35 -3.92
C LEU A 3 -10.35 2.20 -3.91
N GLN A 4 -11.04 3.12 -4.58
CA GLN A 4 -12.51 3.09 -4.68
C GLN A 4 -13.04 1.94 -5.54
N HIS A 5 -12.21 1.38 -6.42
CA HIS A 5 -12.58 0.27 -7.28
C HIS A 5 -12.37 -1.09 -6.62
N LEU A 6 -11.73 -1.12 -5.45
CA LEU A 6 -11.52 -2.35 -4.68
C LEU A 6 -12.61 -2.51 -3.64
N ASP A 7 -13.06 -3.75 -3.48
CA ASP A 7 -13.90 -4.09 -2.35
C ASP A 7 -13.01 -4.32 -1.12
N LEU A 8 -12.95 -3.32 -0.25
CA LEU A 8 -12.16 -3.37 0.98
C LEU A 8 -12.98 -3.86 2.18
N HIS A 9 -14.30 -4.05 2.01
CA HIS A 9 -15.16 -4.45 3.11
C HIS A 9 -14.72 -5.78 3.74
N GLY A 10 -14.44 -5.76 5.04
CA GLY A 10 -13.99 -6.94 5.79
C GLY A 10 -12.55 -7.37 5.50
N ARG A 11 -11.78 -6.61 4.72
CA ARG A 11 -10.41 -6.96 4.32
C ARG A 11 -9.38 -6.45 5.32
N ARG A 12 -8.27 -7.20 5.42
CA ARG A 12 -7.07 -6.74 6.13
C ARG A 12 -6.18 -5.98 5.15
N VAL A 13 -5.86 -4.74 5.51
CA VAL A 13 -5.10 -3.81 4.65
C VAL A 13 -3.84 -3.34 5.37
N VAL A 14 -2.73 -3.28 4.64
CA VAL A 14 -1.50 -2.61 5.10
C VAL A 14 -1.17 -1.48 4.14
N ASP A 15 -0.82 -0.33 4.69
CA ASP A 15 -0.31 0.83 3.95
C ASP A 15 1.18 0.99 4.27
N VAL A 16 2.01 0.66 3.29
CA VAL A 16 3.47 0.67 3.41
C VAL A 16 4.02 2.03 3.04
N GLY A 17 4.81 2.62 3.92
CA GLY A 17 5.28 3.98 3.73
C GLY A 17 4.12 4.96 3.82
N THR A 18 3.32 4.84 4.88
CA THR A 18 2.02 5.51 5.00
C THR A 18 2.11 7.04 4.96
N GLY A 19 3.26 7.62 5.27
CA GLY A 19 3.45 9.07 5.31
C GLY A 19 2.43 9.74 6.24
N SER A 20 1.57 10.57 5.66
CA SER A 20 0.53 11.28 6.40
C SER A 20 -0.66 10.40 6.83
N GLY A 21 -0.72 9.15 6.39
CA GLY A 21 -1.77 8.22 6.75
C GLY A 21 -3.08 8.35 5.97
N LEU A 22 -3.13 9.19 4.94
CA LEU A 22 -4.39 9.48 4.22
C LEU A 22 -4.97 8.26 3.52
N LEU A 23 -4.14 7.43 2.88
CA LEU A 23 -4.61 6.21 2.22
C LEU A 23 -5.15 5.19 3.23
N ALA A 24 -4.47 5.06 4.37
CA ALA A 24 -4.90 4.17 5.44
C ALA A 24 -6.24 4.61 6.03
N ILE A 25 -6.43 5.91 6.24
CA ILE A 25 -7.69 6.47 6.70
C ILE A 25 -8.80 6.20 5.68
N ALA A 26 -8.52 6.41 4.39
CA ALA A 26 -9.47 6.12 3.32
C ALA A 26 -9.86 4.63 3.30
N ALA A 27 -8.90 3.72 3.46
CA ALA A 27 -9.16 2.29 3.50
C ALA A 27 -10.08 1.91 4.68
N SER A 28 -9.84 2.50 5.85
CA SER A 28 -10.71 2.30 7.01
C SER A 28 -12.15 2.75 6.73
N ARG A 29 -12.31 3.92 6.11
CA ARG A 29 -13.63 4.47 5.77
C ARG A 29 -14.35 3.65 4.70
N LEU A 30 -13.62 2.93 3.86
CA LEU A 30 -14.17 2.03 2.84
C LEU A 30 -14.53 0.64 3.38
N GLY A 31 -14.45 0.44 4.68
CA GLY A 31 -14.95 -0.76 5.35
C GLY A 31 -13.92 -1.84 5.63
N ALA A 32 -12.63 -1.57 5.48
CA ALA A 32 -11.59 -2.52 5.85
C ALA A 32 -11.74 -2.94 7.32
N SER A 33 -11.61 -4.23 7.59
CA SER A 33 -11.75 -4.77 8.95
C SER A 33 -10.55 -4.44 9.84
N GLN A 34 -9.36 -4.37 9.23
CA GLN A 34 -8.11 -4.02 9.89
C GLN A 34 -7.26 -3.21 8.93
N VAL A 35 -6.72 -2.10 9.40
CA VAL A 35 -5.78 -1.29 8.64
C VAL A 35 -4.53 -1.08 9.50
N LEU A 36 -3.39 -1.52 8.98
CA LEU A 36 -2.09 -1.27 9.56
C LEU A 36 -1.37 -0.26 8.66
N ALA A 37 -0.97 0.87 9.21
CA ALA A 37 -0.20 1.88 8.50
C ALA A 37 1.21 1.92 9.09
N ILE A 38 2.21 1.67 8.26
CA ILE A 38 3.59 1.58 8.70
C ILE A 38 4.49 2.52 7.93
N ASP A 39 5.51 2.99 8.62
CA ASP A 39 6.57 3.82 8.06
C ASP A 39 7.81 3.65 8.93
N ASP A 40 9.00 3.73 8.35
CA ASP A 40 10.24 3.67 9.10
C ASP A 40 10.63 5.03 9.71
N ASP A 41 9.97 6.11 9.28
CA ASP A 41 10.18 7.47 9.77
C ASP A 41 9.19 7.80 10.90
N PRO A 42 9.68 8.01 12.14
CA PRO A 42 8.82 8.40 13.26
C PRO A 42 8.05 9.71 13.03
N ASP A 43 8.61 10.65 12.25
CA ASP A 43 7.95 11.91 11.94
C ASP A 43 6.74 11.70 11.04
N ALA A 44 6.83 10.75 10.09
CA ALA A 44 5.70 10.36 9.27
C ALA A 44 4.58 9.76 10.13
N ILE A 45 4.93 8.89 11.06
CA ILE A 45 3.94 8.28 11.98
C ILE A 45 3.30 9.34 12.88
N ALA A 46 4.06 10.33 13.33
CA ALA A 46 3.49 11.44 14.11
C ALA A 46 2.48 12.24 13.29
N ALA A 47 2.79 12.52 12.01
CA ALA A 47 1.86 13.21 11.11
C ALA A 47 0.60 12.38 10.84
N ALA A 48 0.75 11.07 10.66
CA ALA A 48 -0.38 10.16 10.48
C ALA A 48 -1.29 10.15 11.71
N ARG A 49 -0.71 10.20 12.91
CA ARG A 49 -1.46 10.25 14.16
C ARG A 49 -2.28 11.54 14.26
N GLU A 50 -1.70 12.68 13.89
CA GLU A 50 -2.45 13.94 13.84
C GLU A 50 -3.65 13.85 12.90
N ASN A 51 -3.45 13.30 11.71
CA ASN A 51 -4.53 13.13 10.74
C ASN A 51 -5.61 12.16 11.24
N LEU A 52 -5.24 11.13 11.96
CA LEU A 52 -6.23 10.24 12.61
C LEU A 52 -7.08 11.00 13.63
N ASP A 53 -6.48 11.88 14.41
CA ASP A 53 -7.20 12.70 15.39
C ASP A 53 -8.23 13.61 14.72
N PHE A 54 -7.96 14.07 13.49
CA PHE A 54 -8.91 14.85 12.70
C PHE A 54 -9.97 14.00 11.98
N ASN A 55 -9.86 12.68 12.03
CA ASN A 55 -10.77 11.77 11.34
C ASN A 55 -11.38 10.76 12.33
N PRO A 56 -12.22 11.23 13.27
CA PRO A 56 -12.85 10.34 14.23
C PRO A 56 -13.70 9.29 13.50
N GLY A 57 -13.64 8.07 13.98
CA GLY A 57 -14.30 6.92 13.35
C GLY A 57 -13.41 6.13 12.40
N ALA A 58 -12.28 6.66 11.97
CA ALA A 58 -11.28 5.87 11.26
C ALA A 58 -10.52 5.00 12.25
N ASP A 59 -10.39 3.71 11.95
CA ASP A 59 -9.70 2.72 12.79
C ASP A 59 -8.44 2.24 12.08
N VAL A 60 -7.31 2.83 12.45
CA VAL A 60 -6.00 2.55 11.85
C VAL A 60 -4.98 2.33 12.96
N THR A 61 -4.26 1.23 12.89
CA THR A 61 -3.11 0.96 13.75
C THR A 61 -1.86 1.52 13.10
N LEU A 62 -1.12 2.37 13.81
CA LEU A 62 0.12 2.95 13.34
C LEU A 62 1.32 2.19 13.90
N GLY A 63 2.34 1.97 13.07
CA GLY A 63 3.56 1.32 13.49
C GLY A 63 4.79 1.93 12.84
N THR A 64 5.81 2.25 13.66
CA THR A 64 7.14 2.60 13.15
C THR A 64 7.89 1.29 12.94
N LEU A 65 8.00 0.85 11.68
CA LEU A 65 8.57 -0.44 11.33
C LEU A 65 9.48 -0.33 10.11
N ASP A 66 10.59 -1.07 10.17
CA ASP A 66 11.39 -1.38 8.99
C ASP A 66 10.96 -2.77 8.49
N LEU A 67 10.36 -2.82 7.30
CA LEU A 67 9.85 -4.07 6.70
C LEU A 67 10.91 -5.15 6.54
N ARG A 68 12.18 -4.76 6.37
CA ARG A 68 13.29 -5.71 6.23
C ARG A 68 13.56 -6.49 7.51
N ARG A 69 13.05 -6.02 8.64
CA ARG A 69 13.30 -6.57 9.98
C ARG A 69 12.04 -7.09 10.65
N ALA A 70 10.87 -6.82 10.09
CA ALA A 70 9.60 -7.20 10.66
C ALA A 70 9.05 -8.44 9.98
N THR A 71 8.45 -9.34 10.77
CA THR A 71 7.64 -10.44 10.25
C THR A 71 6.18 -10.10 10.48
N LEU A 72 5.44 -9.91 9.38
CA LEU A 72 4.03 -9.59 9.42
C LEU A 72 3.22 -10.72 8.79
N ARG A 73 2.05 -10.98 9.38
CA ARG A 73 1.07 -11.88 8.79
C ARG A 73 0.53 -11.25 7.50
N PRO A 74 0.37 -12.03 6.40
CA PRO A 74 -0.07 -11.48 5.12
C PRO A 74 -1.40 -10.76 5.17
N PHE A 75 -1.59 -9.82 4.24
CA PHE A 75 -2.77 -8.96 4.13
C PHE A 75 -3.55 -9.27 2.85
N ASP A 76 -4.84 -8.95 2.85
CA ASP A 76 -5.67 -9.08 1.66
C ASP A 76 -5.34 -7.99 0.63
N VAL A 77 -4.99 -6.81 1.10
CA VAL A 77 -4.62 -5.67 0.25
C VAL A 77 -3.38 -4.98 0.80
N VAL A 78 -2.42 -4.75 -0.07
CA VAL A 78 -1.19 -4.00 0.22
C VAL A 78 -1.23 -2.70 -0.57
N LEU A 79 -1.17 -1.58 0.12
CA LEU A 79 -1.04 -0.26 -0.48
C LEU A 79 0.40 0.20 -0.35
N ALA A 80 1.00 0.68 -1.43
CA ALA A 80 2.35 1.22 -1.40
C ALA A 80 2.45 2.41 -2.36
N ASN A 81 2.41 3.61 -1.80
CA ASN A 81 2.62 4.86 -2.52
C ASN A 81 4.06 5.31 -2.28
N LEU A 82 4.98 4.76 -3.06
CA LEU A 82 6.42 4.96 -2.93
C LEU A 82 7.02 5.32 -4.28
N THR A 83 8.20 5.94 -4.29
CA THR A 83 8.92 6.19 -5.55
C THR A 83 9.24 4.87 -6.27
N GLY A 84 9.41 4.93 -7.58
CA GLY A 84 9.71 3.75 -8.39
C GLY A 84 10.96 3.01 -7.92
N GLY A 85 12.01 3.74 -7.56
CA GLY A 85 13.24 3.15 -7.02
C GLY A 85 13.04 2.38 -5.73
N LEU A 86 12.25 2.94 -4.81
CA LEU A 86 11.92 2.27 -3.55
C LEU A 86 11.04 1.04 -3.78
N LEU A 87 10.06 1.13 -4.67
CA LEU A 87 9.20 -0.01 -5.01
C LEU A 87 10.01 -1.16 -5.61
N VAL A 88 10.92 -0.87 -6.53
CA VAL A 88 11.78 -1.89 -7.14
C VAL A 88 12.68 -2.54 -6.07
N ALA A 89 13.31 -1.74 -5.23
CA ALA A 89 14.19 -2.24 -4.18
C ALA A 89 13.46 -3.08 -3.14
N ALA A 90 12.23 -2.72 -2.80
CA ALA A 90 11.42 -3.40 -1.79
C ALA A 90 10.47 -4.46 -2.37
N ALA A 91 10.49 -4.70 -3.69
CA ALA A 91 9.51 -5.56 -4.36
C ALA A 91 9.34 -6.94 -3.72
N PRO A 92 10.40 -7.70 -3.41
CA PRO A 92 10.21 -9.01 -2.77
C PRO A 92 9.49 -8.92 -1.43
N THR A 93 9.85 -7.93 -0.62
CA THR A 93 9.26 -7.72 0.71
C THR A 93 7.81 -7.27 0.60
N VAL A 94 7.52 -6.32 -0.29
CA VAL A 94 6.16 -5.79 -0.50
C VAL A 94 5.25 -6.87 -1.08
N ALA A 95 5.71 -7.63 -2.07
CA ALA A 95 4.94 -8.72 -2.65
C ALA A 95 4.60 -9.80 -1.62
N ALA A 96 5.54 -10.11 -0.72
CA ALA A 96 5.35 -11.10 0.33
C ALA A 96 4.31 -10.69 1.38
N LEU A 97 4.00 -9.39 1.50
CA LEU A 97 2.96 -8.90 2.40
C LEU A 97 1.55 -9.25 1.92
N ALA A 98 1.36 -9.46 0.63
CA ALA A 98 0.06 -9.87 0.10
C ALA A 98 -0.16 -11.36 0.33
N ALA A 99 -1.34 -11.72 0.82
CA ALA A 99 -1.76 -13.12 0.89
C ALA A 99 -1.88 -13.71 -0.53
N PRO A 100 -1.79 -15.04 -0.68
CA PRO A 100 -2.10 -15.66 -1.97
C PRO A 100 -3.50 -15.22 -2.45
N GLY A 101 -3.58 -14.71 -3.70
CA GLY A 101 -4.80 -14.11 -4.24
C GLY A 101 -5.06 -12.69 -3.78
N GLY A 102 -4.22 -12.14 -2.94
CA GLY A 102 -4.32 -10.75 -2.48
C GLY A 102 -3.96 -9.73 -3.55
N ARG A 103 -4.26 -8.47 -3.27
CA ARG A 103 -4.05 -7.35 -4.20
C ARG A 103 -2.98 -6.41 -3.71
N LEU A 104 -2.24 -5.84 -4.64
CA LEU A 104 -1.26 -4.78 -4.38
C LEU A 104 -1.63 -3.55 -5.20
N VAL A 105 -1.73 -2.40 -4.56
CA VAL A 105 -1.94 -1.12 -5.22
C VAL A 105 -0.65 -0.31 -5.10
N LEU A 106 0.04 -0.17 -6.22
CA LEU A 106 1.33 0.51 -6.29
C LEU A 106 1.16 1.85 -7.00
N SER A 107 1.64 2.91 -6.38
CA SER A 107 1.57 4.26 -6.92
C SER A 107 2.76 5.10 -6.47
N GLY A 108 2.87 6.34 -7.00
CA GLY A 108 3.97 7.23 -6.67
C GLY A 108 5.17 7.08 -7.60
N PHE A 109 5.01 6.36 -8.70
CA PHE A 109 6.06 6.17 -9.71
C PHE A 109 5.65 6.78 -11.06
N MET A 110 6.66 7.06 -11.88
CA MET A 110 6.45 7.67 -13.19
C MET A 110 6.38 6.61 -14.28
N GLU A 111 5.76 6.98 -15.41
CA GLU A 111 5.64 6.10 -16.58
C GLU A 111 7.00 5.52 -17.01
N SER A 112 8.06 6.32 -16.99
CA SER A 112 9.41 5.88 -17.34
C SER A 112 9.95 4.78 -16.42
N GLU A 113 9.46 4.68 -15.21
CA GLU A 113 9.88 3.69 -14.21
C GLU A 113 9.07 2.38 -14.28
N GLN A 114 7.96 2.39 -15.03
CA GLN A 114 7.04 1.26 -15.09
C GLN A 114 7.68 -0.06 -15.56
N PRO A 115 8.52 -0.10 -16.62
CA PRO A 115 9.11 -1.38 -17.05
C PRO A 115 9.92 -2.07 -15.95
N ALA A 116 10.76 -1.32 -15.24
CA ALA A 116 11.57 -1.87 -14.15
C ALA A 116 10.69 -2.33 -12.99
N LEU A 117 9.64 -1.56 -12.67
CA LEU A 117 8.70 -1.90 -11.61
C LEU A 117 7.94 -3.18 -11.93
N LEU A 118 7.37 -3.30 -13.11
CA LEU A 118 6.63 -4.50 -13.51
C LEU A 118 7.53 -5.72 -13.59
N SER A 119 8.78 -5.57 -14.00
CA SER A 119 9.76 -6.64 -13.96
C SER A 119 10.03 -7.12 -12.53
N ALA A 120 10.14 -6.20 -11.58
CA ALA A 120 10.37 -6.52 -10.17
C ALA A 120 9.17 -7.25 -9.53
N PHE A 121 7.95 -7.02 -10.04
CA PHE A 121 6.72 -7.68 -9.59
C PHE A 121 6.21 -8.72 -10.62
N ALA A 122 7.10 -9.35 -11.38
CA ALA A 122 6.74 -10.26 -12.46
C ALA A 122 5.94 -11.48 -12.01
N SER A 123 6.00 -11.85 -10.73
CA SER A 123 5.18 -12.95 -10.17
C SER A 123 3.71 -12.56 -9.97
N CYS A 124 3.38 -11.29 -10.13
CA CYS A 124 2.02 -10.78 -9.98
C CYS A 124 1.40 -10.50 -11.36
N THR A 125 0.06 -10.51 -11.40
CA THR A 125 -0.70 -10.19 -12.61
C THR A 125 -1.23 -8.76 -12.51
N ILE A 126 -1.15 -7.99 -13.61
CA ILE A 126 -1.72 -6.65 -13.67
C ILE A 126 -3.23 -6.76 -13.87
N ASP A 127 -4.02 -6.22 -12.93
CA ASP A 127 -5.47 -6.19 -13.03
C ASP A 127 -5.98 -4.86 -13.58
N GLU A 128 -5.35 -3.77 -13.19
CA GLU A 128 -5.77 -2.43 -13.57
C GLU A 128 -4.58 -1.48 -13.60
N ARG A 129 -4.64 -0.50 -14.49
CA ARG A 129 -3.64 0.56 -14.61
C ARG A 129 -4.34 1.88 -14.89
N SER A 130 -3.92 2.93 -14.22
CA SER A 130 -4.31 4.30 -14.55
C SER A 130 -3.09 5.21 -14.61
N GLN A 131 -3.23 6.30 -15.31
CA GLN A 131 -2.16 7.29 -15.46
C GLN A 131 -2.75 8.68 -15.45
N GLU A 132 -2.10 9.58 -14.74
CA GLU A 132 -2.43 11.00 -14.70
C GLU A 132 -1.12 11.76 -14.90
N ASP A 133 -1.00 12.42 -16.06
CA ASP A 133 0.25 13.00 -16.55
C ASP A 133 1.35 11.92 -16.61
N GLU A 134 2.49 12.11 -15.95
CA GLU A 134 3.58 11.11 -15.88
C GLU A 134 3.39 10.09 -14.73
N TRP A 135 2.40 10.28 -13.86
CA TRP A 135 2.21 9.44 -12.67
C TRP A 135 1.31 8.26 -12.96
N VAL A 136 1.75 7.09 -12.53
CA VAL A 136 1.08 5.81 -12.78
C VAL A 136 0.64 5.16 -11.47
N CYS A 137 -0.50 4.50 -11.54
CA CYS A 137 -0.99 3.62 -10.48
C CYS A 137 -1.37 2.27 -11.10
N VAL A 138 -0.94 1.18 -10.49
CA VAL A 138 -1.30 -0.17 -10.92
C VAL A 138 -1.86 -0.97 -9.76
N THR A 139 -2.85 -1.80 -10.08
CA THR A 139 -3.33 -2.84 -9.17
C THR A 139 -2.88 -4.19 -9.69
N LEU A 140 -2.19 -4.94 -8.84
CA LEU A 140 -1.69 -6.27 -9.15
C LEU A 140 -2.38 -7.30 -8.27
N SER A 141 -2.47 -8.53 -8.77
CA SER A 141 -2.88 -9.70 -7.99
C SER A 141 -1.71 -10.62 -7.79
N ARG A 142 -1.53 -11.09 -6.55
CA ARG A 142 -0.58 -12.14 -6.25
C ARG A 142 -1.19 -13.49 -6.59
N SER A 143 -0.42 -14.37 -7.22
CA SER A 143 -0.85 -15.75 -7.53
C SER A 143 -1.26 -16.50 -6.26
N ARG A 144 -2.24 -17.34 -6.41
CA ARG A 144 -2.72 -18.22 -5.33
C ARG A 144 -1.79 -19.39 -5.09
#